data_b662c0f38df45b1bcd5ab43b7d1acf2c
#
_entry.id   b662c0f38df45b1bcd5ab43b7d1acf2c
#
_cell.length_a   1.000
_cell.length_b   1.000
_cell.length_c   1.000
_cell.angle_alpha   90.00
_cell.angle_beta   90.00
_cell.angle_gamma   90.00
#
_symmetry.space_group_name_H-M   'P 1'
#
loop_
_entity.id
_entity.type
_entity.pdbx_description
1 polymer ?
#
loop_
_entity_poly.entity_id
_entity_poly.type
_entity_poly.pdbx_seq_one_letter_code
_entity_poly.pdbx_strand_id
1 'polypeptide(L)'
;YAVNPQFKAWLPVTHAPGSWLVYTPGQRPQLIFLQPHDYWHVVPQAPSGEWVEHFDIHVIREADDAKHLLPKNAARCAILGEAQSALGAYGAYAPNNPQAVLDYLHYHRAYKTPYEIAMMREATRWGVRGHRAAERAFRAGASEFGIHLAYCQGARQDAHDLPYTNIVCLDAHAAVLHYTDRDRTAPAHARSFLIDAGASHRGYACDITR
;
A
#
# COMPACT_ATOMS: atom_id res chain seq x y z
N TYR A 1 8.02 -1.43 -0.14
CA TYR A 1 7.25 -2.23 0.83
C TYR A 1 5.78 -1.86 0.74
N ALA A 2 4.94 -2.86 0.50
CA ALA A 2 3.48 -2.70 0.56
C ALA A 2 2.96 -3.33 1.86
N VAL A 3 2.18 -2.57 2.61
CA VAL A 3 1.59 -3.06 3.86
C VAL A 3 0.59 -4.18 3.59
N ASN A 4 0.62 -5.24 4.42
CA ASN A 4 -0.36 -6.32 4.33
C ASN A 4 -1.78 -5.77 4.43
N PRO A 5 -2.70 -6.08 3.48
CA PRO A 5 -4.03 -5.51 3.45
C PRO A 5 -4.90 -5.91 4.66
N GLN A 6 -4.67 -7.06 5.28
CA GLN A 6 -5.39 -7.44 6.50
C GLN A 6 -4.93 -6.60 7.69
N PHE A 7 -3.63 -6.34 7.81
CA PHE A 7 -3.08 -5.45 8.84
C PHE A 7 -3.59 -4.01 8.68
N LYS A 8 -3.52 -3.49 7.45
CA LYS A 8 -3.99 -2.13 7.11
C LYS A 8 -5.49 -1.90 7.39
N ALA A 9 -6.32 -2.94 7.27
CA ALA A 9 -7.76 -2.81 7.54
C ALA A 9 -8.07 -2.51 9.01
N TRP A 10 -7.14 -2.77 9.92
CA TRP A 10 -7.32 -2.55 11.36
C TRP A 10 -6.72 -1.23 11.84
N LEU A 11 -5.61 -0.78 11.23
CA LEU A 11 -4.89 0.39 11.71
C LEU A 11 -4.11 1.09 10.58
N PRO A 12 -3.96 2.42 10.69
CA PRO A 12 -3.37 3.24 9.63
C PRO A 12 -1.82 3.24 9.69
N VAL A 13 -1.20 2.08 9.96
CA VAL A 13 0.25 1.91 9.99
C VAL A 13 0.71 1.30 8.69
N THR A 14 1.46 2.06 7.87
CA THR A 14 1.89 1.64 6.54
C THR A 14 3.39 1.51 6.37
N HIS A 15 4.19 1.95 7.35
CA HIS A 15 5.65 2.06 7.25
C HIS A 15 6.41 1.39 8.40
N ALA A 16 5.85 0.32 8.99
CA ALA A 16 6.48 -0.43 10.07
C ALA A 16 6.47 -1.94 9.76
N PRO A 17 7.28 -2.41 8.78
CA PRO A 17 7.38 -3.83 8.48
C PRO A 17 7.88 -4.59 9.71
N GLY A 18 7.40 -5.83 9.88
CA GLY A 18 7.74 -6.65 11.06
C GLY A 18 6.89 -6.36 12.30
N SER A 19 5.97 -5.41 12.25
CA SER A 19 4.97 -5.21 13.30
C SER A 19 3.86 -6.26 13.24
N TRP A 20 3.24 -6.55 14.38
CA TRP A 20 2.18 -7.54 14.50
C TRP A 20 0.91 -6.94 15.04
N LEU A 21 -0.21 -7.38 14.50
CA LEU A 21 -1.52 -7.19 15.09
C LEU A 21 -2.00 -8.52 15.67
N VAL A 22 -2.31 -8.53 16.95
CA VAL A 22 -2.85 -9.70 17.64
C VAL A 22 -4.29 -9.41 18.06
N TYR A 23 -5.21 -10.26 17.64
CA TYR A 23 -6.61 -10.17 18.02
C TYR A 23 -7.09 -11.47 18.67
N THR A 24 -7.65 -11.34 19.85
CA THR A 24 -8.33 -12.43 20.57
C THR A 24 -9.78 -11.99 20.79
N PRO A 25 -10.78 -12.78 20.36
CA PRO A 25 -12.18 -12.43 20.58
C PRO A 25 -12.51 -12.08 22.02
N GLY A 26 -13.19 -10.95 22.22
CA GLY A 26 -13.55 -10.45 23.55
C GLY A 26 -12.42 -9.71 24.29
N GLN A 27 -11.24 -9.57 23.70
CA GLN A 27 -10.13 -8.80 24.25
C GLN A 27 -9.83 -7.58 23.38
N ARG A 28 -9.17 -6.59 23.97
CA ARG A 28 -8.64 -5.44 23.24
C ARG A 28 -7.55 -5.91 22.27
N PRO A 29 -7.56 -5.47 21.00
CA PRO A 29 -6.50 -5.83 20.06
C PRO A 29 -5.14 -5.30 20.52
N GLN A 30 -4.07 -6.05 20.25
CA GLN A 30 -2.71 -5.64 20.56
C GLN A 30 -1.95 -5.28 19.29
N LEU A 31 -1.25 -4.16 19.31
CA LEU A 31 -0.26 -3.79 18.31
C LEU A 31 1.14 -3.97 18.90
N ILE A 32 1.90 -4.91 18.35
CA ILE A 32 3.33 -5.03 18.62
C ILE A 32 4.04 -4.25 17.52
N PHE A 33 4.48 -3.05 17.85
CA PHE A 33 5.02 -2.09 16.90
C PHE A 33 6.55 -2.16 16.86
N LEU A 34 7.09 -2.60 15.74
CA LEU A 34 8.54 -2.65 15.54
C LEU A 34 9.07 -1.26 15.15
N GLN A 35 9.90 -0.71 16.03
CA GLN A 35 10.55 0.59 15.85
C GLN A 35 12.08 0.42 16.00
N PRO A 36 12.74 -0.18 14.98
CA PRO A 36 14.17 -0.42 15.05
C PRO A 36 14.94 0.90 15.02
N HIS A 37 16.09 0.92 15.67
CA HIS A 37 17.07 1.98 15.58
C HIS A 37 18.29 1.45 14.87
N ASP A 38 18.44 1.79 13.61
CA ASP A 38 19.66 1.46 12.85
C ASP A 38 20.22 2.72 12.15
N TYR A 39 21.40 2.58 11.61
CA TYR A 39 22.09 3.70 10.93
C TYR A 39 21.51 3.99 9.53
N TRP A 40 20.84 3.02 8.92
CA TRP A 40 20.50 3.06 7.49
C TRP A 40 19.08 3.54 7.21
N HIS A 41 18.20 3.45 8.18
CA HIS A 41 16.78 3.69 7.98
C HIS A 41 16.24 4.79 8.90
N VAL A 42 15.28 5.53 8.39
CA VAL A 42 14.54 6.47 9.24
C VAL A 42 13.72 5.67 10.24
N VAL A 43 13.89 5.99 11.52
CA VAL A 43 13.11 5.33 12.59
C VAL A 43 11.62 5.63 12.38
N PRO A 44 10.75 4.60 12.30
CA PRO A 44 9.32 4.82 12.18
C PRO A 44 8.79 5.70 13.32
N GLN A 45 7.90 6.61 13.01
CA GLN A 45 7.26 7.42 14.04
C GLN A 45 6.43 6.56 14.99
N ALA A 46 6.43 6.89 16.27
CA ALA A 46 5.58 6.21 17.24
C ALA A 46 4.10 6.28 16.83
N PRO A 47 3.31 5.24 17.11
CA PRO A 47 1.88 5.25 16.86
C PRO A 47 1.20 6.47 17.50
N SER A 48 0.39 7.19 16.72
CA SER A 48 -0.30 8.40 17.18
C SER A 48 -1.64 8.59 16.46
N GLY A 49 -2.54 9.33 17.07
CA GLY A 49 -3.88 9.62 16.57
C GLY A 49 -4.99 8.94 17.40
N GLU A 50 -6.22 9.21 17.06
CA GLU A 50 -7.41 8.76 17.81
C GLU A 50 -7.54 7.24 17.90
N TRP A 51 -7.04 6.51 16.88
CA TRP A 51 -7.10 5.05 16.84
C TRP A 51 -6.25 4.36 17.91
N VAL A 52 -5.23 5.03 18.47
CA VAL A 52 -4.29 4.46 19.45
C VAL A 52 -5.01 4.00 20.72
N GLU A 53 -6.05 4.71 21.15
CA GLU A 53 -6.82 4.37 22.35
C GLU A 53 -7.57 3.03 22.25
N HIS A 54 -7.73 2.50 21.03
CA HIS A 54 -8.43 1.24 20.79
C HIS A 54 -7.52 0.01 20.84
N PHE A 55 -6.21 0.19 21.04
CA PHE A 55 -5.21 -0.88 21.02
C PHE A 55 -4.36 -0.89 22.28
N ASP A 56 -3.92 -2.08 22.69
CA ASP A 56 -2.81 -2.24 23.62
C ASP A 56 -1.52 -2.22 22.79
N ILE A 57 -0.71 -1.16 22.93
CA ILE A 57 0.45 -0.92 22.06
C ILE A 57 1.74 -1.26 22.81
N HIS A 58 2.52 -2.19 22.24
CA HIS A 58 3.84 -2.58 22.69
C HIS A 58 4.88 -2.18 21.66
N VAL A 59 5.75 -1.25 22.01
CA VAL A 59 6.87 -0.86 21.12
C VAL A 59 8.06 -1.78 21.42
N ILE A 60 8.55 -2.43 20.36
CA ILE A 60 9.75 -3.29 20.42
C ILE A 60 10.86 -2.70 19.52
N ARG A 61 12.10 -3.00 19.84
CA ARG A 61 13.29 -2.54 19.11
C ARG A 61 13.85 -3.61 18.18
N GLU A 62 13.76 -4.85 18.58
CA GLU A 62 14.21 -6.01 17.83
C GLU A 62 13.01 -6.87 17.43
N ALA A 63 13.03 -7.41 16.21
CA ALA A 63 11.93 -8.24 15.71
C ALA A 63 11.70 -9.49 16.61
N ASP A 64 12.74 -10.01 17.20
CA ASP A 64 12.68 -11.18 18.08
C ASP A 64 11.95 -10.92 19.40
N ASP A 65 11.87 -9.68 19.86
CA ASP A 65 11.12 -9.32 21.08
C ASP A 65 9.63 -9.62 20.95
N ALA A 66 9.10 -9.65 19.73
CA ALA A 66 7.71 -10.00 19.48
C ALA A 66 7.33 -11.38 20.05
N LYS A 67 8.26 -12.33 20.10
CA LYS A 67 8.04 -13.69 20.62
C LYS A 67 7.54 -13.70 22.07
N HIS A 68 7.91 -12.70 22.85
CA HIS A 68 7.51 -12.57 24.24
C HIS A 68 6.08 -12.05 24.43
N LEU A 69 5.53 -11.41 23.39
CA LEU A 69 4.22 -10.76 23.38
C LEU A 69 3.18 -11.56 22.58
N LEU A 70 3.63 -12.39 21.64
CA LEU A 70 2.76 -13.24 20.84
C LEU A 70 2.10 -14.36 21.67
N PRO A 71 0.91 -14.85 21.27
CA PRO A 71 0.20 -15.92 21.95
C PRO A 71 1.08 -17.17 22.11
N LYS A 72 1.17 -17.75 23.30
CA LYS A 72 2.05 -18.91 23.59
C LYS A 72 1.74 -20.16 22.77
N ASN A 73 0.51 -20.34 22.33
CA ASN A 73 0.08 -21.50 21.52
C ASN A 73 -0.17 -21.10 20.07
N ALA A 74 0.88 -20.93 19.30
CA ALA A 74 0.83 -20.57 17.88
C ALA A 74 0.00 -21.57 17.04
N ALA A 75 -0.03 -22.86 17.42
CA ALA A 75 -0.79 -23.88 16.69
C ALA A 75 -2.32 -23.64 16.72
N ARG A 76 -2.81 -22.84 17.67
CA ARG A 76 -4.23 -22.46 17.75
C ARG A 76 -4.52 -21.08 17.14
N CYS A 77 -3.54 -20.46 16.50
CA CYS A 77 -3.68 -19.13 15.90
C CYS A 77 -3.85 -19.22 14.37
N ALA A 78 -4.72 -18.40 13.83
CA ALA A 78 -4.68 -18.02 12.43
C ALA A 78 -3.59 -16.96 12.27
N ILE A 79 -2.52 -17.29 11.59
CA ILE A 79 -1.37 -16.39 11.36
C ILE A 79 -1.40 -15.97 9.89
N LEU A 80 -1.72 -14.70 9.64
CA LEU A 80 -1.87 -14.16 8.31
C LEU A 80 -0.64 -13.34 7.91
N GLY A 81 -0.13 -13.58 6.73
CA GLY A 81 1.03 -12.85 6.21
C GLY A 81 1.64 -13.50 4.98
N GLU A 82 2.66 -12.86 4.46
CA GLU A 82 3.46 -13.39 3.37
C GLU A 82 4.49 -14.38 3.93
N ALA A 83 4.74 -15.47 3.19
CA ALA A 83 5.84 -16.36 3.47
C ALA A 83 7.15 -15.63 3.14
N GLN A 84 7.76 -14.98 4.12
CA GLN A 84 8.99 -14.23 3.91
C GLN A 84 10.20 -14.94 4.52
N SER A 85 11.16 -15.22 3.67
CA SER A 85 12.50 -15.66 4.08
C SER A 85 13.36 -14.50 4.63
N ALA A 86 13.00 -13.24 4.36
CA ALA A 86 13.85 -12.07 4.63
C ALA A 86 13.69 -11.47 6.06
N LEU A 87 12.58 -11.73 6.76
CA LEU A 87 12.33 -11.19 8.10
C LEU A 87 12.65 -12.18 9.23
N GLY A 88 13.46 -13.20 8.95
CA GLY A 88 13.79 -14.26 9.88
C GLY A 88 12.66 -15.31 10.01
N ALA A 89 13.05 -16.50 10.30
CA ALA A 89 12.09 -17.56 10.59
C ALA A 89 11.45 -17.25 11.95
N TYR A 90 10.21 -16.79 11.94
CA TYR A 90 9.42 -16.64 13.18
C TYR A 90 9.08 -17.98 13.86
N GLY A 91 9.72 -19.07 13.40
CA GLY A 91 9.57 -20.40 13.97
C GLY A 91 8.10 -20.83 13.99
N ALA A 92 7.56 -21.01 15.20
CA ALA A 92 6.16 -21.42 15.39
C ALA A 92 5.12 -20.42 14.87
N TYR A 93 5.50 -19.19 14.55
CA TYR A 93 4.59 -18.14 14.06
C TYR A 93 4.69 -17.91 12.55
N ALA A 94 5.19 -18.88 11.80
CA ALA A 94 5.14 -18.83 10.35
C ALA A 94 3.67 -18.70 9.86
N PRO A 95 3.39 -17.88 8.84
CA PRO A 95 2.04 -17.73 8.32
C PRO A 95 1.45 -19.06 7.87
N ASN A 96 0.27 -19.39 8.39
CA ASN A 96 -0.50 -20.59 8.01
C ASN A 96 -1.72 -20.25 7.14
N ASN A 97 -2.08 -18.97 7.04
CA ASN A 97 -3.07 -18.42 6.14
C ASN A 97 -4.34 -19.30 5.99
N PRO A 98 -5.10 -19.61 7.06
CA PRO A 98 -6.24 -20.50 6.94
C PRO A 98 -7.28 -19.93 5.97
N GLN A 99 -7.61 -20.70 4.92
CA GLN A 99 -8.46 -20.23 3.82
C GLN A 99 -9.80 -19.66 4.30
N ALA A 100 -10.47 -20.35 5.23
CA ALA A 100 -11.77 -19.91 5.75
C ALA A 100 -11.67 -18.53 6.46
N VAL A 101 -10.55 -18.23 7.13
CA VAL A 101 -10.32 -16.92 7.74
C VAL A 101 -10.06 -15.86 6.68
N LEU A 102 -9.26 -16.18 5.68
CA LEU A 102 -9.01 -15.28 4.56
C LEU A 102 -10.29 -14.94 3.80
N ASP A 103 -11.12 -15.93 3.49
CA ASP A 103 -12.39 -15.74 2.78
C ASP A 103 -13.34 -14.82 3.58
N TYR A 104 -13.44 -15.06 4.89
CA TYR A 104 -14.22 -14.21 5.79
C TYR A 104 -13.72 -12.76 5.78
N LEU A 105 -12.43 -12.57 5.94
CA LEU A 105 -11.83 -11.23 5.97
C LEU A 105 -11.93 -10.52 4.60
N HIS A 106 -11.73 -11.24 3.50
CA HIS A 106 -11.87 -10.68 2.15
C HIS A 106 -13.30 -10.24 1.88
N TYR A 107 -14.29 -11.06 2.27
CA TYR A 107 -15.71 -10.71 2.13
C TYR A 107 -16.04 -9.41 2.91
N HIS A 108 -15.64 -9.32 4.17
CA HIS A 108 -15.92 -8.15 4.98
C HIS A 108 -15.17 -6.90 4.53
N ARG A 109 -13.95 -7.03 4.01
CA ARG A 109 -13.19 -5.91 3.44
C ARG A 109 -13.78 -5.39 2.12
N ALA A 110 -14.65 -6.14 1.46
CA ALA A 110 -15.38 -5.64 0.30
C ALA A 110 -16.30 -4.46 0.67
N TYR A 111 -16.80 -4.43 1.90
CA TYR A 111 -17.60 -3.34 2.44
C TYR A 111 -16.69 -2.33 3.16
N LYS A 112 -16.60 -1.13 2.61
CA LYS A 112 -15.69 -0.09 3.11
C LYS A 112 -16.32 0.69 4.25
N THR A 113 -15.56 0.91 5.31
CA THR A 113 -15.94 1.78 6.42
C THR A 113 -15.94 3.26 5.98
N PRO A 114 -16.58 4.18 6.73
CA PRO A 114 -16.50 5.61 6.46
C PRO A 114 -15.07 6.14 6.39
N TYR A 115 -14.18 5.64 7.24
CA TYR A 115 -12.75 5.98 7.22
C TYR A 115 -12.10 5.56 5.90
N GLU A 116 -12.28 4.31 5.47
CA GLU A 116 -11.72 3.80 4.22
C GLU A 116 -12.22 4.59 3.02
N ILE A 117 -13.51 4.91 2.99
CA ILE A 117 -14.10 5.75 1.93
C ILE A 117 -13.46 7.15 1.92
N ALA A 118 -13.20 7.74 3.09
CA ALA A 118 -12.54 9.03 3.17
C ALA A 118 -11.11 8.97 2.59
N MET A 119 -10.35 7.91 2.92
CA MET A 119 -8.99 7.71 2.39
C MET A 119 -8.99 7.47 0.88
N MET A 120 -9.93 6.66 0.37
CA MET A 120 -10.09 6.43 -1.07
C MET A 120 -10.46 7.72 -1.81
N ARG A 121 -11.29 8.58 -1.24
CA ARG A 121 -11.61 9.90 -1.81
C ARG A 121 -10.39 10.80 -1.89
N GLU A 122 -9.54 10.81 -0.88
CA GLU A 122 -8.27 11.57 -0.94
C GLU A 122 -7.33 11.01 -2.01
N ALA A 123 -7.15 9.69 -2.07
CA ALA A 123 -6.40 9.05 -3.15
C ALA A 123 -6.95 9.46 -4.54
N THR A 124 -8.27 9.45 -4.71
CA THR A 124 -8.91 9.88 -5.96
C THR A 124 -8.63 11.35 -6.28
N ARG A 125 -8.65 12.25 -5.29
CA ARG A 125 -8.29 13.67 -5.50
C ARG A 125 -6.87 13.84 -6.00
N TRP A 126 -5.92 13.07 -5.44
CA TRP A 126 -4.54 13.05 -5.90
C TRP A 126 -4.43 12.50 -7.32
N GLY A 127 -5.10 11.37 -7.61
CA GLY A 127 -5.15 10.78 -8.94
C GLY A 127 -5.70 11.74 -9.99
N VAL A 128 -6.82 12.43 -9.70
CA VAL A 128 -7.41 13.43 -10.61
C VAL A 128 -6.43 14.57 -10.92
N ARG A 129 -5.67 15.06 -9.93
CA ARG A 129 -4.63 16.07 -10.16
C ARG A 129 -3.54 15.55 -11.09
N GLY A 130 -3.10 14.30 -10.88
CA GLY A 130 -2.15 13.62 -11.76
C GLY A 130 -2.66 13.50 -13.19
N HIS A 131 -3.89 13.02 -13.39
CA HIS A 131 -4.52 12.92 -14.72
C HIS A 131 -4.62 14.27 -15.43
N ARG A 132 -4.97 15.34 -14.71
CA ARG A 132 -5.00 16.69 -15.28
C ARG A 132 -3.61 17.20 -15.67
N ALA A 133 -2.57 16.83 -14.92
CA ALA A 133 -1.20 17.17 -15.28
C ALA A 133 -0.74 16.36 -16.50
N ALA A 134 -1.05 15.08 -16.57
CA ALA A 134 -0.78 14.22 -17.73
C ALA A 134 -1.48 14.73 -19.00
N GLU A 135 -2.74 15.11 -18.92
CA GLU A 135 -3.48 15.73 -20.04
C GLU A 135 -2.77 16.97 -20.58
N ARG A 136 -2.34 17.86 -19.70
CA ARG A 136 -1.60 19.07 -20.12
C ARG A 136 -0.27 18.73 -20.79
N ALA A 137 0.47 17.75 -20.25
CA ALA A 137 1.73 17.30 -20.83
C ALA A 137 1.52 16.67 -22.21
N PHE A 138 0.49 15.84 -22.39
CA PHE A 138 0.10 15.29 -23.68
C PHE A 138 -0.20 16.40 -24.70
N ARG A 139 -1.03 17.37 -24.34
CA ARG A 139 -1.38 18.52 -25.21
C ARG A 139 -0.18 19.40 -25.56
N ALA A 140 0.85 19.39 -24.70
CA ALA A 140 2.13 20.08 -24.96
C ALA A 140 3.10 19.24 -25.80
N GLY A 141 2.72 18.05 -26.26
CA GLY A 141 3.55 17.18 -27.10
C GLY A 141 4.64 16.43 -26.34
N ALA A 142 4.43 16.14 -25.07
CA ALA A 142 5.40 15.37 -24.27
C ALA A 142 5.46 13.89 -24.72
N SER A 143 6.59 13.24 -24.48
CA SER A 143 6.75 11.80 -24.62
C SER A 143 5.96 11.05 -23.55
N GLU A 144 5.73 9.74 -23.70
CA GLU A 144 5.07 8.90 -22.70
C GLU A 144 5.76 9.00 -21.34
N PHE A 145 7.10 8.99 -21.32
CA PHE A 145 7.87 9.20 -20.12
C PHE A 145 7.66 10.58 -19.49
N GLY A 146 7.63 11.63 -20.32
CA GLY A 146 7.34 13.01 -19.87
C GLY A 146 5.95 13.15 -19.27
N ILE A 147 4.95 12.50 -19.89
CA ILE A 147 3.57 12.46 -19.37
C ILE A 147 3.51 11.72 -18.02
N HIS A 148 4.21 10.58 -17.90
CA HIS A 148 4.31 9.86 -16.62
C HIS A 148 4.89 10.74 -15.51
N LEU A 149 5.98 11.45 -15.77
CA LEU A 149 6.58 12.36 -14.79
C LEU A 149 5.63 13.49 -14.39
N ALA A 150 4.90 14.05 -15.37
CA ALA A 150 3.90 15.08 -15.11
C ALA A 150 2.76 14.55 -14.24
N TYR A 151 2.33 13.29 -14.46
CA TYR A 151 1.35 12.62 -13.60
C TYR A 151 1.87 12.53 -12.15
N CYS A 152 3.05 11.97 -11.95
CA CYS A 152 3.66 11.78 -10.63
C CYS A 152 3.78 13.12 -9.88
N GLN A 153 4.25 14.16 -10.55
CA GLN A 153 4.35 15.51 -9.99
C GLN A 153 2.97 16.07 -9.61
N GLY A 154 1.98 15.91 -10.48
CA GLY A 154 0.60 16.38 -10.25
C GLY A 154 -0.09 15.63 -9.12
N ALA A 155 0.13 14.35 -9.02
CA ALA A 155 -0.36 13.49 -7.94
C ALA A 155 0.46 13.61 -6.64
N ARG A 156 1.62 14.29 -6.66
CA ARG A 156 2.59 14.37 -5.55
C ARG A 156 3.00 12.99 -5.04
N GLN A 157 3.27 12.09 -5.97
CA GLN A 157 3.68 10.73 -5.65
C GLN A 157 4.92 10.37 -6.46
N ASP A 158 5.81 9.64 -5.85
CA ASP A 158 6.92 9.00 -6.55
C ASP A 158 6.59 7.53 -6.88
N ALA A 159 7.55 6.82 -7.45
CA ALA A 159 7.36 5.43 -7.85
C ALA A 159 7.05 4.47 -6.68
N HIS A 160 7.43 4.84 -5.44
CA HIS A 160 7.18 4.02 -4.24
C HIS A 160 5.79 4.27 -3.65
N ASP A 161 5.21 5.45 -3.92
CA ASP A 161 3.89 5.83 -3.43
C ASP A 161 2.77 5.30 -4.33
N LEU A 162 3.07 5.10 -5.62
CA LEU A 162 2.07 4.66 -6.59
C LEU A 162 1.52 3.27 -6.23
N PRO A 163 0.21 3.05 -6.34
CA PRO A 163 -0.40 1.76 -6.05
C PRO A 163 -0.02 0.67 -7.04
N TYR A 164 0.30 1.05 -8.26
CA TYR A 164 0.79 0.21 -9.36
C TYR A 164 1.58 1.06 -10.37
N THR A 165 2.31 0.37 -11.25
CA THR A 165 3.06 1.03 -12.31
C THR A 165 2.10 1.68 -13.32
N ASN A 166 2.17 3.00 -13.48
CA ASN A 166 1.34 3.71 -14.46
C ASN A 166 1.55 3.18 -15.87
N ILE A 167 0.47 3.01 -16.59
CA ILE A 167 0.43 2.77 -18.03
C ILE A 167 0.20 4.11 -18.71
N VAL A 168 1.09 4.50 -19.62
CA VAL A 168 1.00 5.73 -20.41
C VAL A 168 1.32 5.37 -21.85
N CYS A 169 0.34 5.48 -22.74
CA CYS A 169 0.44 5.02 -24.09
C CYS A 169 0.05 6.10 -25.09
N LEU A 170 0.83 6.23 -26.13
CA LEU A 170 0.50 7.04 -27.29
C LEU A 170 0.28 6.13 -28.52
N ASP A 171 -0.76 6.42 -29.28
CA ASP A 171 -1.10 5.78 -30.55
C ASP A 171 -1.10 4.24 -30.47
N ALA A 172 -0.23 3.56 -31.21
CA ALA A 172 -0.21 2.10 -31.32
C ALA A 172 0.09 1.40 -29.98
N HIS A 173 0.79 2.05 -29.05
CA HIS A 173 1.08 1.46 -27.73
C HIS A 173 -0.19 1.24 -26.89
N ALA A 174 -1.25 1.98 -27.14
CA ALA A 174 -2.55 1.79 -26.48
C ALA A 174 -3.23 0.44 -26.81
N ALA A 175 -2.72 -0.29 -27.81
CA ALA A 175 -3.20 -1.65 -28.12
C ALA A 175 -2.56 -2.72 -27.23
N VAL A 176 -1.55 -2.39 -26.45
CA VAL A 176 -0.88 -3.28 -25.50
C VAL A 176 -1.45 -3.05 -24.09
N LEU A 177 -2.20 -4.04 -23.58
CA LEU A 177 -3.00 -3.87 -22.36
C LEU A 177 -2.15 -3.46 -21.13
N HIS A 178 -0.98 -4.09 -20.92
CA HIS A 178 -0.08 -3.77 -19.82
C HIS A 178 1.24 -3.19 -20.34
N TYR A 179 1.13 -2.10 -21.11
CA TYR A 179 2.30 -1.39 -21.64
C TYR A 179 2.97 -0.57 -20.53
N THR A 180 4.14 -1.01 -20.09
CA THR A 180 4.90 -0.36 -19.01
C THR A 180 6.18 0.32 -19.47
N ASP A 181 6.56 0.04 -20.71
CA ASP A 181 7.69 0.73 -21.34
C ASP A 181 7.48 2.19 -21.54
N ARG A 182 7.91 3.12 -21.62
CA ARG A 182 7.52 4.51 -21.85
C ARG A 182 8.54 5.17 -22.77
N ASP A 183 8.17 5.46 -23.97
CA ASP A 183 9.03 6.13 -24.88
C ASP A 183 9.52 7.47 -24.31
N ARG A 184 10.82 7.68 -24.39
CA ARG A 184 11.46 8.92 -23.91
C ARG A 184 11.46 10.01 -24.98
N THR A 185 11.29 9.62 -26.25
CA THR A 185 11.21 10.54 -27.38
C THR A 185 9.75 10.87 -27.68
N ALA A 186 9.44 12.15 -27.77
CA ALA A 186 8.09 12.59 -28.15
C ALA A 186 7.84 12.26 -29.63
N PRO A 187 6.68 11.69 -29.99
CA PRO A 187 6.32 11.53 -31.39
C PRO A 187 6.08 12.88 -32.04
N ALA A 188 6.32 12.97 -33.35
CA ALA A 188 6.05 14.20 -34.11
C ALA A 188 4.56 14.60 -34.04
N HIS A 189 3.67 13.61 -34.04
CA HIS A 189 2.21 13.76 -33.85
C HIS A 189 1.67 12.58 -33.11
N ALA A 190 0.93 12.81 -32.03
CA ALA A 190 0.16 11.80 -31.32
C ALA A 190 -1.34 12.02 -31.62
N ARG A 191 -2.05 10.96 -32.00
CA ARG A 191 -3.49 10.99 -32.33
C ARG A 191 -4.35 10.51 -31.17
N SER A 192 -3.80 9.62 -30.35
CA SER A 192 -4.50 9.07 -29.21
C SER A 192 -3.59 9.03 -27.98
N PHE A 193 -4.21 9.08 -26.83
CA PHE A 193 -3.57 9.02 -25.55
C PHE A 193 -4.42 8.15 -24.60
N LEU A 194 -3.78 7.15 -24.02
CA LEU A 194 -4.37 6.36 -22.95
C LEU A 194 -3.46 6.47 -21.72
N ILE A 195 -4.07 6.67 -20.58
CA ILE A 195 -3.39 6.61 -19.30
C ILE A 195 -4.22 5.79 -18.31
N ASP A 196 -3.58 4.81 -17.70
CA ASP A 196 -4.08 4.07 -16.55
C ASP A 196 -3.13 4.31 -15.39
N ALA A 197 -3.59 5.09 -14.43
CA ALA A 197 -2.74 5.56 -13.35
C ALA A 197 -3.54 5.81 -12.07
N GLY A 198 -3.00 5.36 -10.97
CA GLY A 198 -3.55 5.53 -9.64
C GLY A 198 -2.70 6.37 -8.71
N ALA A 199 -3.28 6.74 -7.60
CA ALA A 199 -2.60 7.39 -6.49
C ALA A 199 -2.97 6.71 -5.17
N SER A 200 -2.11 6.82 -4.16
CA SER A 200 -2.31 6.24 -2.84
C SER A 200 -2.47 7.32 -1.78
N HIS A 201 -3.28 7.03 -0.77
CA HIS A 201 -3.35 7.83 0.45
C HIS A 201 -3.56 6.93 1.67
N ARG A 202 -2.62 6.95 2.60
CA ARG A 202 -2.62 6.10 3.81
C ARG A 202 -2.90 4.61 3.52
N GLY A 203 -2.29 4.10 2.44
CA GLY A 203 -2.43 2.71 2.02
C GLY A 203 -3.71 2.39 1.24
N TYR A 204 -4.60 3.34 0.98
CA TYR A 204 -5.77 3.21 0.11
C TYR A 204 -5.50 3.85 -1.24
N ALA A 205 -6.03 3.27 -2.30
CA ALA A 205 -5.72 3.64 -3.67
C ALA A 205 -6.96 4.10 -4.44
N CYS A 206 -6.72 4.89 -5.50
CA CYS A 206 -7.60 4.98 -6.65
C CYS A 206 -6.97 4.28 -7.84
N ASP A 207 -7.82 3.94 -8.80
CA ASP A 207 -7.48 3.31 -10.06
C ASP A 207 -8.34 3.98 -11.14
N ILE A 208 -7.69 4.68 -12.09
CA ILE A 208 -8.38 5.52 -13.07
C ILE A 208 -7.75 5.33 -14.44
N THR A 209 -8.56 4.87 -15.40
CA THR A 209 -8.18 4.81 -16.82
C THR A 209 -8.90 5.90 -17.62
N ARG A 210 -8.21 6.54 -18.54
CA ARG A 210 -8.73 7.53 -19.49
C ARG A 210 -8.09 7.36 -20.85
#